data_3fb198bc7c931c9b175f41be54f9567c
#
_entry.id   3fb198bc7c931c9b175f41be54f9567c
#
_cell.length_a   1.000
_cell.length_b   1.000
_cell.length_c   1.000
_cell.angle_alpha   90.00
_cell.angle_beta   90.00
_cell.angle_gamma   90.00
#
_symmetry.space_group_name_H-M   'P 1'
#
loop_
_entity.id
_entity.type
_entity.pdbx_description
1 polymer ?
#
loop_
_entity_poly.entity_id
_entity_poly.type
_entity_poly.pdbx_seq_one_letter_code
_entity_poly.pdbx_strand_id
1 'polypeptide(L)'
;FRSCANELLKNTLPVLYDELERCQKSLEGYLEQKRAIFPRFYFVSNAAILIILSQGSDPLQMQPYYEKVFDSVNQVEHDKSDKGKILAIKNISGSDEERVKLAKVCLASGSIEVWLGKLVIEMQKTLKALCETAAAQCAEMSLGDFVDANCAQFALLGIQFNWTAQCQEALEKAKQNKAIVQDTNRQQLVVLQELSSWCLNDLKTKMNRRKIETLVTIHVHQRDVFEDLARLHRSRKGGLDAGDFEWLKQARFYWRPDAKDDHGPSACVVAGC
;
A
#
# COMPACT_ATOMS: atom_id res chain seq x y z
N PHE A 1 -16.36 39.21 39.99
CA PHE A 1 -17.07 40.50 39.76
C PHE A 1 -16.10 41.70 39.58
N ARG A 2 -14.94 41.78 40.30
CA ARG A 2 -13.99 42.89 40.11
C ARG A 2 -13.35 42.94 38.71
N SER A 3 -13.12 41.82 38.06
CA SER A 3 -12.54 41.78 36.71
C SER A 3 -13.50 42.34 35.66
N CYS A 4 -14.81 42.13 35.82
CA CYS A 4 -15.82 42.65 34.86
C CYS A 4 -16.04 44.18 34.99
N ALA A 5 -15.62 44.80 36.12
CA ALA A 5 -15.71 46.24 36.34
C ALA A 5 -14.42 46.98 35.85
N ASN A 6 -13.43 46.29 35.30
CA ASN A 6 -12.20 46.91 34.80
C ASN A 6 -12.42 47.40 33.37
N GLU A 7 -12.52 48.72 33.20
CA GLU A 7 -12.75 49.33 31.88
C GLU A 7 -11.61 49.07 30.91
N LEU A 8 -10.38 48.95 31.37
CA LEU A 8 -9.23 48.63 30.52
C LEU A 8 -9.42 47.23 29.88
N LEU A 9 -9.79 46.23 30.69
CA LEU A 9 -10.10 44.86 30.17
C LEU A 9 -11.28 44.88 29.22
N LYS A 10 -12.34 45.60 29.55
CA LYS A 10 -13.54 45.71 28.72
C LYS A 10 -13.26 46.28 27.32
N ASN A 11 -12.35 47.22 27.22
CA ASN A 11 -11.98 47.86 25.95
C ASN A 11 -10.88 47.07 25.18
N THR A 12 -9.98 46.39 25.93
CA THR A 12 -8.82 45.71 25.30
C THR A 12 -9.16 44.29 24.82
N LEU A 13 -10.03 43.56 25.56
CA LEU A 13 -10.39 42.18 25.21
C LEU A 13 -10.99 42.04 23.79
N PRO A 14 -11.94 42.86 23.35
CA PRO A 14 -12.46 42.79 21.98
C PRO A 14 -11.37 42.96 20.91
N VAL A 15 -10.48 43.93 21.13
CA VAL A 15 -9.37 44.20 20.19
C VAL A 15 -8.42 43.03 20.12
N LEU A 16 -8.03 42.46 21.25
CA LEU A 16 -7.20 41.23 21.30
C LEU A 16 -7.89 40.04 20.66
N TYR A 17 -9.22 39.93 20.86
CA TYR A 17 -9.98 38.86 20.22
C TYR A 17 -9.96 38.97 18.69
N ASP A 18 -10.19 40.19 18.15
CA ASP A 18 -10.12 40.46 16.71
C ASP A 18 -8.72 40.20 16.13
N GLU A 19 -7.67 40.55 16.87
CA GLU A 19 -6.29 40.28 16.46
C GLU A 19 -5.99 38.80 16.45
N LEU A 20 -6.44 38.04 17.48
CA LEU A 20 -6.30 36.58 17.52
C LEU A 20 -7.06 35.91 16.38
N GLU A 21 -8.27 36.36 16.07
CA GLU A 21 -9.04 35.83 14.93
C GLU A 21 -8.32 36.05 13.60
N ARG A 22 -7.72 37.24 13.41
CA ARG A 22 -6.89 37.52 12.21
C ARG A 22 -5.65 36.62 12.15
N CYS A 23 -4.98 36.42 13.27
CA CYS A 23 -3.84 35.51 13.34
C CYS A 23 -4.25 34.08 13.02
N GLN A 24 -5.39 33.62 13.57
CA GLN A 24 -5.90 32.30 13.30
C GLN A 24 -6.22 32.10 11.80
N LYS A 25 -6.93 33.02 11.18
CA LYS A 25 -7.24 32.99 9.74
C LYS A 25 -5.98 32.99 8.87
N SER A 26 -4.97 33.79 9.24
CA SER A 26 -3.69 33.81 8.55
C SER A 26 -2.95 32.48 8.66
N LEU A 27 -2.95 31.87 9.85
CA LEU A 27 -2.35 30.57 10.09
C LEU A 27 -3.07 29.45 9.31
N GLU A 28 -4.40 29.47 9.32
CA GLU A 28 -5.21 28.52 8.54
C GLU A 28 -4.89 28.62 7.04
N GLY A 29 -4.81 29.84 6.49
CA GLY A 29 -4.41 30.07 5.11
C GLY A 29 -3.01 29.57 4.79
N TYR A 30 -2.06 29.77 5.70
CA TYR A 30 -0.70 29.23 5.56
C TYR A 30 -0.68 27.70 5.54
N LEU A 31 -1.39 27.05 6.47
CA LEU A 31 -1.47 25.59 6.52
C LEU A 31 -2.15 25.02 5.26
N GLU A 32 -3.18 25.70 4.75
CA GLU A 32 -3.86 25.28 3.53
C GLU A 32 -2.94 25.33 2.31
N GLN A 33 -2.08 26.33 2.20
CA GLN A 33 -1.05 26.37 1.16
C GLN A 33 -0.09 25.17 1.28
N LYS A 34 0.32 24.80 2.50
CA LYS A 34 1.19 23.64 2.72
C LYS A 34 0.49 22.32 2.36
N ARG A 35 -0.80 22.20 2.64
CA ARG A 35 -1.62 21.06 2.23
C ARG A 35 -1.78 20.95 0.73
N ALA A 36 -1.93 22.08 0.04
CA ALA A 36 -2.01 22.12 -1.42
C ALA A 36 -0.71 21.59 -2.08
N ILE A 37 0.46 21.88 -1.49
CA ILE A 37 1.76 21.40 -1.98
C ILE A 37 1.94 19.89 -1.68
N PHE A 38 1.53 19.44 -0.48
CA PHE A 38 1.63 18.06 -0.06
C PHE A 38 0.29 17.56 0.48
N PRO A 39 -0.58 17.00 -0.37
CA PRO A 39 -1.97 16.66 -0.02
C PRO A 39 -2.13 15.67 1.14
N ARG A 40 -1.14 14.84 1.44
CA ARG A 40 -1.19 13.93 2.61
C ARG A 40 -1.29 14.67 3.94
N PHE A 41 -0.97 15.94 4.00
CA PHE A 41 -1.18 16.77 5.18
C PHE A 41 -2.65 17.00 5.53
N TYR A 42 -3.60 16.72 4.62
CA TYR A 42 -5.04 16.72 4.96
C TYR A 42 -5.41 15.65 5.99
N PHE A 43 -4.65 14.57 6.09
CA PHE A 43 -4.84 13.53 7.10
C PHE A 43 -4.19 13.84 8.45
N VAL A 44 -3.47 14.96 8.55
CA VAL A 44 -2.71 15.36 9.73
C VAL A 44 -3.36 16.59 10.39
N SER A 45 -3.47 16.60 11.72
CA SER A 45 -4.03 17.72 12.46
C SER A 45 -3.18 18.99 12.33
N ASN A 46 -3.81 20.18 12.43
CA ASN A 46 -3.10 21.46 12.37
C ASN A 46 -1.94 21.55 13.35
N ALA A 47 -2.14 21.10 14.59
CA ALA A 47 -1.08 21.10 15.62
C ALA A 47 0.11 20.24 15.21
N ALA A 48 -0.13 19.04 14.66
CA ALA A 48 0.94 18.17 14.20
C ALA A 48 1.66 18.74 12.97
N ILE A 49 0.95 19.35 12.03
CA ILE A 49 1.57 20.02 10.86
C ILE A 49 2.47 21.16 11.32
N LEU A 50 2.04 21.97 12.29
CA LEU A 50 2.86 23.08 12.82
C LEU A 50 4.16 22.57 13.46
N ILE A 51 4.09 21.46 14.20
CA ILE A 51 5.30 20.84 14.77
C ILE A 51 6.21 20.32 13.65
N ILE A 52 5.65 19.61 12.67
CA ILE A 52 6.39 19.10 11.51
C ILE A 52 7.09 20.27 10.78
N LEU A 53 6.39 21.36 10.50
CA LEU A 53 6.94 22.52 9.79
C LEU A 53 8.00 23.25 10.62
N SER A 54 7.83 23.32 11.94
CA SER A 54 8.81 23.97 12.83
C SER A 54 10.11 23.18 12.96
N GLN A 55 10.05 21.85 12.83
CA GLN A 55 11.20 20.94 12.96
C GLN A 55 11.79 20.52 11.60
N GLY A 56 11.26 21.03 10.50
CA GLY A 56 11.59 20.60 9.14
C GLY A 56 13.04 20.80 8.68
N SER A 57 13.86 21.50 9.45
CA SER A 57 15.30 21.65 9.18
C SER A 57 16.13 20.42 9.56
N ASP A 58 15.63 19.56 10.48
CA ASP A 58 16.29 18.30 10.86
C ASP A 58 15.44 17.10 10.43
N PRO A 59 15.85 16.34 9.39
CA PRO A 59 15.09 15.19 8.90
C PRO A 59 14.84 14.09 9.94
N LEU A 60 15.69 13.98 10.98
CA LEU A 60 15.53 13.00 12.05
C LEU A 60 14.32 13.30 12.93
N GLN A 61 13.97 14.56 13.10
CA GLN A 61 12.81 14.97 13.90
C GLN A 61 11.47 14.57 13.23
N MET A 62 11.51 14.21 11.95
CA MET A 62 10.34 13.71 11.23
C MET A 62 9.98 12.27 11.60
N GLN A 63 10.88 11.47 12.20
CA GLN A 63 10.66 10.05 12.49
C GLN A 63 9.32 9.73 13.17
N PRO A 64 8.88 10.41 14.25
CA PRO A 64 7.63 10.11 14.93
C PRO A 64 6.37 10.53 14.17
N TYR A 65 6.52 11.19 13.03
CA TYR A 65 5.40 11.70 12.24
C TYR A 65 5.15 10.93 10.94
N TYR A 66 6.05 10.03 10.53
CA TYR A 66 5.84 9.22 9.31
C TYR A 66 4.55 8.42 9.39
N GLU A 67 4.26 7.77 10.52
CA GLU A 67 3.02 7.01 10.73
C GLU A 67 1.73 7.85 10.65
N LYS A 68 1.82 9.19 10.81
CA LYS A 68 0.68 10.11 10.66
C LYS A 68 0.46 10.54 9.21
N VAL A 69 1.50 10.45 8.39
CA VAL A 69 1.52 10.87 6.99
C VAL A 69 1.35 9.67 6.05
N PHE A 70 1.85 8.50 6.47
CA PHE A 70 1.81 7.25 5.72
C PHE A 70 1.16 6.15 6.56
N ASP A 71 0.36 5.32 5.93
CA ASP A 71 -0.36 4.24 6.63
C ASP A 71 0.59 3.14 7.14
N SER A 72 1.56 2.74 6.32
CA SER A 72 2.41 1.58 6.62
C SER A 72 3.91 1.91 6.65
N VAL A 73 4.28 3.18 6.75
CA VAL A 73 5.67 3.62 6.95
C VAL A 73 5.79 4.25 8.32
N ASN A 74 6.42 3.54 9.26
CA ASN A 74 6.64 4.02 10.62
C ASN A 74 7.92 4.84 10.73
N GLN A 75 8.96 4.42 10.00
CA GLN A 75 10.27 5.05 10.04
C GLN A 75 10.94 5.04 8.67
N VAL A 76 11.95 5.87 8.52
CA VAL A 76 12.88 5.83 7.39
C VAL A 76 14.30 5.63 7.88
N GLU A 77 15.12 4.98 7.05
CA GLU A 77 16.52 4.77 7.34
C GLU A 77 17.35 5.85 6.68
N HIS A 78 18.10 6.58 7.49
CA HIS A 78 19.04 7.59 7.03
C HIS A 78 20.44 7.03 6.86
N ASP A 79 21.23 7.65 5.99
CA ASP A 79 22.66 7.35 5.87
C ASP A 79 23.40 7.73 7.18
N LYS A 80 24.35 6.90 7.59
CA LYS A 80 25.15 7.16 8.81
C LYS A 80 26.07 8.37 8.68
N SER A 81 26.54 8.64 7.46
CA SER A 81 27.45 9.76 7.17
C SER A 81 26.70 11.05 6.83
N ASP A 82 25.49 10.95 6.27
CA ASP A 82 24.68 12.10 5.86
C ASP A 82 23.21 11.87 6.21
N LYS A 83 22.79 12.42 7.34
CA LYS A 83 21.41 12.30 7.86
C LYS A 83 20.33 12.84 6.90
N GLY A 84 20.72 13.68 5.94
CA GLY A 84 19.84 14.17 4.90
C GLY A 84 19.50 13.14 3.83
N LYS A 85 20.22 12.02 3.76
CA LYS A 85 19.98 10.94 2.79
C LYS A 85 19.09 9.85 3.36
N ILE A 86 17.95 9.62 2.73
CA ILE A 86 17.02 8.54 3.06
C ILE A 86 17.31 7.36 2.13
N LEU A 87 17.64 6.20 2.72
CA LEU A 87 18.06 4.99 2.03
C LEU A 87 16.95 3.95 1.88
N ALA A 88 16.09 3.84 2.89
CA ALA A 88 15.04 2.84 2.94
C ALA A 88 13.83 3.32 3.75
N ILE A 89 12.69 2.71 3.50
CA ILE A 89 11.47 2.84 4.30
C ILE A 89 11.29 1.59 5.16
N LYS A 90 10.69 1.76 6.32
CA LYS A 90 10.50 0.70 7.31
C LYS A 90 9.06 0.66 7.81
N ASN A 91 8.53 -0.55 7.88
CA ASN A 91 7.33 -0.87 8.62
C ASN A 91 7.74 -1.68 9.86
N ILE A 92 7.43 -1.16 11.05
CA ILE A 92 7.83 -1.75 12.32
C ILE A 92 6.58 -2.21 13.06
N SER A 93 6.56 -3.48 13.47
CA SER A 93 5.49 -4.07 14.28
C SER A 93 6.07 -4.79 15.50
N GLY A 94 6.20 -4.06 16.60
CA GLY A 94 6.85 -4.57 17.82
C GLY A 94 8.35 -4.77 17.62
N SER A 95 8.81 -6.04 17.69
CA SER A 95 10.21 -6.40 17.45
C SER A 95 10.53 -6.66 15.97
N ASP A 96 9.52 -6.71 15.12
CA ASP A 96 9.67 -7.10 13.71
C ASP A 96 9.77 -5.87 12.82
N GLU A 97 10.59 -5.96 11.79
CA GLU A 97 10.86 -4.90 10.83
C GLU A 97 10.74 -5.45 9.41
N GLU A 98 9.90 -4.80 8.59
CA GLU A 98 9.91 -4.98 7.14
C GLU A 98 10.60 -3.76 6.51
N ARG A 99 11.71 -4.00 5.84
CA ARG A 99 12.57 -2.96 5.28
C ARG A 99 12.55 -3.00 3.76
N VAL A 100 12.20 -1.88 3.13
CA VAL A 100 12.25 -1.72 1.67
C VAL A 100 13.30 -0.66 1.33
N LYS A 101 14.38 -1.08 0.68
CA LYS A 101 15.44 -0.19 0.19
C LYS A 101 14.91 0.61 -1.00
N LEU A 102 15.10 1.92 -0.99
CA LEU A 102 14.74 2.79 -2.11
C LEU A 102 15.68 2.53 -3.30
N ALA A 103 15.13 2.57 -4.52
CA ALA A 103 15.90 2.43 -5.75
C ALA A 103 16.91 3.57 -5.93
N LYS A 104 16.51 4.78 -5.52
CA LYS A 104 17.39 5.94 -5.45
C LYS A 104 17.31 6.57 -4.07
N VAL A 105 18.45 7.09 -3.62
CA VAL A 105 18.55 7.84 -2.37
C VAL A 105 17.71 9.11 -2.49
N CYS A 106 16.80 9.32 -1.54
CA CYS A 106 16.02 10.56 -1.44
C CYS A 106 16.74 11.55 -0.53
N LEU A 107 16.92 12.79 -1.00
CA LEU A 107 17.51 13.87 -0.20
C LEU A 107 16.43 14.64 0.53
N ALA A 108 16.43 14.59 1.85
CA ALA A 108 15.60 15.39 2.73
C ALA A 108 16.23 16.78 2.91
N SER A 109 16.11 17.63 1.90
CA SER A 109 16.68 18.99 1.89
C SER A 109 15.67 20.02 1.37
N GLY A 110 15.69 21.22 1.95
CA GLY A 110 14.75 22.30 1.63
C GLY A 110 13.46 22.21 2.44
N SER A 111 12.37 22.74 1.90
CA SER A 111 11.05 22.70 2.57
C SER A 111 10.55 21.27 2.72
N ILE A 112 9.95 20.96 3.87
CA ILE A 112 9.55 19.60 4.24
C ILE A 112 8.49 19.03 3.30
N GLU A 113 7.51 19.83 2.90
CA GLU A 113 6.48 19.46 1.96
C GLU A 113 7.03 19.06 0.59
N VAL A 114 8.14 19.69 0.17
CA VAL A 114 8.77 19.42 -1.12
C VAL A 114 9.56 18.12 -1.09
N TRP A 115 10.39 17.88 -0.07
CA TRP A 115 11.17 16.64 -0.03
C TRP A 115 10.31 15.43 0.36
N LEU A 116 9.25 15.59 1.15
CA LEU A 116 8.25 14.53 1.36
C LEU A 116 7.56 14.15 0.04
N GLY A 117 7.22 15.12 -0.81
CA GLY A 117 6.71 14.86 -2.16
C GLY A 117 7.68 14.05 -3.01
N LYS A 118 8.98 14.39 -2.97
CA LYS A 118 10.02 13.60 -3.66
C LYS A 118 10.14 12.19 -3.10
N LEU A 119 10.05 12.03 -1.78
CA LEU A 119 10.05 10.71 -1.13
C LEU A 119 8.88 9.85 -1.62
N VAL A 120 7.67 10.41 -1.71
CA VAL A 120 6.50 9.68 -2.25
C VAL A 120 6.76 9.19 -3.67
N ILE A 121 7.27 10.05 -4.55
CA ILE A 121 7.58 9.69 -5.94
C ILE A 121 8.63 8.56 -6.00
N GLU A 122 9.67 8.65 -5.17
CA GLU A 122 10.73 7.64 -5.15
C GLU A 122 10.24 6.30 -4.57
N MET A 123 9.37 6.35 -3.56
CA MET A 123 8.66 5.17 -3.05
C MET A 123 7.82 4.50 -4.14
N GLN A 124 7.01 5.25 -4.87
CA GLN A 124 6.18 4.73 -5.95
C GLN A 124 7.02 4.07 -7.05
N LYS A 125 8.12 4.70 -7.47
CA LYS A 125 9.06 4.11 -8.45
C LYS A 125 9.71 2.83 -7.93
N THR A 126 10.12 2.83 -6.68
CA THR A 126 10.73 1.65 -6.03
C THR A 126 9.73 0.50 -5.94
N LEU A 127 8.52 0.78 -5.48
CA LEU A 127 7.47 -0.22 -5.37
C LEU A 127 7.06 -0.79 -6.74
N LYS A 128 7.03 0.05 -7.78
CA LYS A 128 6.78 -0.40 -9.15
C LYS A 128 7.86 -1.36 -9.66
N ALA A 129 9.13 -1.04 -9.45
CA ALA A 129 10.24 -1.91 -9.84
C ALA A 129 10.20 -3.25 -9.06
N LEU A 130 9.86 -3.22 -7.78
CA LEU A 130 9.67 -4.44 -6.98
C LEU A 130 8.46 -5.26 -7.44
N CYS A 131 7.37 -4.61 -7.86
CA CYS A 131 6.21 -5.27 -8.44
C CYS A 131 6.56 -6.01 -9.74
N GLU A 132 7.34 -5.38 -10.61
CA GLU A 132 7.85 -6.00 -11.84
C GLU A 132 8.69 -7.26 -11.55
N THR A 133 9.61 -7.15 -10.58
CA THR A 133 10.42 -8.29 -10.13
C THR A 133 9.55 -9.41 -9.56
N ALA A 134 8.58 -9.07 -8.72
CA ALA A 134 7.67 -10.05 -8.12
C ALA A 134 6.77 -10.73 -9.17
N ALA A 135 6.31 -9.99 -10.18
CA ALA A 135 5.51 -10.54 -11.27
C ALA A 135 6.30 -11.57 -12.11
N ALA A 136 7.60 -11.36 -12.32
CA ALA A 136 8.45 -12.34 -12.97
C ALA A 136 8.71 -13.56 -12.05
N GLN A 137 9.06 -13.32 -10.80
CA GLN A 137 9.40 -14.36 -9.83
C GLN A 137 8.25 -15.30 -9.50
N CYS A 138 7.01 -14.81 -9.44
CA CYS A 138 5.86 -15.63 -9.05
C CYS A 138 5.55 -16.78 -10.03
N ALA A 139 6.05 -16.71 -11.26
CA ALA A 139 5.92 -17.77 -12.25
C ALA A 139 7.07 -18.80 -12.21
N GLU A 140 8.23 -18.42 -11.68
CA GLU A 140 9.46 -19.20 -11.76
C GLU A 140 9.85 -19.86 -10.42
N MET A 141 9.51 -19.23 -9.30
CA MET A 141 9.91 -19.67 -7.96
C MET A 141 8.88 -20.63 -7.34
N SER A 142 9.32 -21.46 -6.40
CA SER A 142 8.40 -22.17 -5.51
C SER A 142 7.59 -21.16 -4.67
N LEU A 143 6.37 -21.53 -4.26
CA LEU A 143 5.50 -20.65 -3.47
C LEU A 143 6.18 -20.19 -2.17
N GLY A 144 6.91 -21.08 -1.49
CA GLY A 144 7.62 -20.76 -0.25
C GLY A 144 8.74 -19.76 -0.44
N ASP A 145 9.61 -20.03 -1.40
CA ASP A 145 10.75 -19.13 -1.70
C ASP A 145 10.26 -17.77 -2.17
N PHE A 146 9.18 -17.72 -2.97
CA PHE A 146 8.57 -16.47 -3.42
C PHE A 146 8.01 -15.63 -2.25
N VAL A 147 7.30 -16.26 -1.32
CA VAL A 147 6.72 -15.58 -0.16
C VAL A 147 7.81 -15.09 0.79
N ASP A 148 8.90 -15.84 0.96
CA ASP A 148 10.01 -15.44 1.82
C ASP A 148 10.87 -14.33 1.21
N ALA A 149 11.08 -14.35 -0.11
CA ALA A 149 11.90 -13.37 -0.81
C ALA A 149 11.25 -11.98 -0.94
N ASN A 150 9.92 -11.92 -0.93
CA ASN A 150 9.18 -10.69 -1.19
C ASN A 150 8.55 -10.09 0.07
N CYS A 151 8.45 -8.76 0.14
CA CYS A 151 7.69 -8.10 1.19
C CYS A 151 6.19 -8.44 1.07
N ALA A 152 5.44 -8.23 2.16
CA ALA A 152 4.05 -8.67 2.27
C ALA A 152 3.17 -8.19 1.09
N GLN A 153 3.30 -6.93 0.69
CA GLN A 153 2.53 -6.36 -0.42
C GLN A 153 2.76 -7.11 -1.73
N PHE A 154 4.01 -7.44 -2.07
CA PHE A 154 4.33 -8.09 -3.35
C PHE A 154 4.13 -9.60 -3.31
N ALA A 155 4.28 -10.23 -2.14
CA ALA A 155 3.88 -11.62 -1.95
C ALA A 155 2.37 -11.80 -2.19
N LEU A 156 1.55 -10.91 -1.64
CA LEU A 156 0.10 -10.87 -1.88
C LEU A 156 -0.23 -10.64 -3.36
N LEU A 157 0.41 -9.64 -3.96
CA LEU A 157 0.11 -9.22 -5.33
C LEU A 157 0.53 -10.29 -6.36
N GLY A 158 1.69 -10.91 -6.18
CA GLY A 158 2.17 -11.98 -7.05
C GLY A 158 1.26 -13.22 -7.04
N ILE A 159 0.76 -13.62 -5.87
CA ILE A 159 -0.23 -14.71 -5.77
C ILE A 159 -1.53 -14.33 -6.50
N GLN A 160 -1.96 -13.08 -6.42
CA GLN A 160 -3.15 -12.60 -7.13
C GLN A 160 -2.93 -12.56 -8.65
N PHE A 161 -1.75 -12.20 -9.13
CA PHE A 161 -1.39 -12.27 -10.56
C PHE A 161 -1.46 -13.71 -11.05
N ASN A 162 -0.84 -14.63 -10.32
CA ASN A 162 -0.81 -16.04 -10.68
C ASN A 162 -2.22 -16.66 -10.69
N TRP A 163 -3.02 -16.40 -9.66
CA TRP A 163 -4.41 -16.83 -9.60
C TRP A 163 -5.23 -16.30 -10.79
N THR A 164 -5.13 -15.01 -11.08
CA THR A 164 -5.85 -14.37 -12.19
C THR A 164 -5.48 -15.01 -13.54
N ALA A 165 -4.17 -15.19 -13.76
CA ALA A 165 -3.65 -15.77 -15.00
C ALA A 165 -4.13 -17.22 -15.19
N GLN A 166 -4.01 -18.07 -14.15
CA GLN A 166 -4.42 -19.46 -14.20
C GLN A 166 -5.94 -19.62 -14.41
N CYS A 167 -6.74 -18.83 -13.70
CA CYS A 167 -8.19 -18.88 -13.81
C CYS A 167 -8.67 -18.40 -15.18
N GLN A 168 -8.09 -17.32 -15.68
CA GLN A 168 -8.43 -16.79 -17.01
C GLN A 168 -8.05 -17.79 -18.12
N GLU A 169 -6.84 -18.33 -18.06
CA GLU A 169 -6.37 -19.35 -19.01
C GLU A 169 -7.27 -20.60 -19.00
N ALA A 170 -7.70 -21.03 -17.81
CA ALA A 170 -8.62 -22.16 -17.68
C ALA A 170 -9.97 -21.89 -18.35
N LEU A 171 -10.53 -20.67 -18.18
CA LEU A 171 -11.79 -20.29 -18.83
C LEU A 171 -11.65 -20.11 -20.33
N GLU A 172 -10.55 -19.56 -20.83
CA GLU A 172 -10.28 -19.41 -22.28
C GLU A 172 -10.15 -20.77 -22.98
N LYS A 173 -9.47 -21.73 -22.33
CA LYS A 173 -9.25 -23.08 -22.87
C LYS A 173 -10.38 -24.07 -22.56
N ALA A 174 -11.37 -23.68 -21.77
CA ALA A 174 -12.46 -24.55 -21.33
C ALA A 174 -13.26 -25.19 -22.47
N LYS A 175 -13.39 -24.50 -23.62
CA LYS A 175 -14.07 -25.04 -24.83
C LYS A 175 -13.26 -26.13 -25.50
N GLN A 176 -11.92 -26.11 -25.36
CA GLN A 176 -11.02 -27.10 -25.97
C GLN A 176 -10.76 -28.28 -25.04
N ASN A 177 -10.65 -28.00 -23.75
CA ASN A 177 -10.40 -29.00 -22.70
C ASN A 177 -11.37 -28.82 -21.54
N LYS A 178 -12.41 -29.67 -21.46
CA LYS A 178 -13.43 -29.60 -20.42
C LYS A 178 -12.92 -29.92 -19.03
N ALA A 179 -11.77 -30.58 -18.91
CA ALA A 179 -11.19 -30.95 -17.60
C ALA A 179 -10.39 -29.78 -16.99
N ILE A 180 -9.90 -28.81 -17.80
CA ILE A 180 -8.97 -27.78 -17.35
C ILE A 180 -9.49 -26.94 -16.18
N VAL A 181 -10.79 -26.61 -16.18
CA VAL A 181 -11.41 -25.82 -15.09
C VAL A 181 -11.39 -26.60 -13.76
N GLN A 182 -11.62 -27.94 -13.84
CA GLN A 182 -11.58 -28.76 -12.64
C GLN A 182 -10.15 -29.00 -12.15
N ASP A 183 -9.20 -29.15 -13.05
CA ASP A 183 -7.80 -29.35 -12.74
C ASP A 183 -7.22 -28.08 -12.10
N THR A 184 -7.55 -26.90 -12.65
CA THR A 184 -7.18 -25.61 -12.04
C THR A 184 -7.81 -25.46 -10.66
N ASN A 185 -9.08 -25.84 -10.46
CA ASN A 185 -9.71 -25.81 -9.15
C ASN A 185 -8.98 -26.70 -8.12
N ARG A 186 -8.54 -27.89 -8.54
CA ARG A 186 -7.72 -28.77 -7.68
C ARG A 186 -6.37 -28.14 -7.34
N GLN A 187 -5.71 -27.49 -8.31
CA GLN A 187 -4.45 -26.80 -8.05
C GLN A 187 -4.62 -25.67 -7.02
N GLN A 188 -5.71 -24.91 -7.08
CA GLN A 188 -6.01 -23.87 -6.06
C GLN A 188 -6.18 -24.48 -4.66
N LEU A 189 -6.77 -25.68 -4.54
CA LEU A 189 -6.85 -26.40 -3.27
C LEU A 189 -5.47 -26.83 -2.74
N VAL A 190 -4.58 -27.26 -3.62
CA VAL A 190 -3.21 -27.64 -3.24
C VAL A 190 -2.46 -26.43 -2.71
N VAL A 191 -2.51 -25.29 -3.39
CA VAL A 191 -1.89 -24.04 -2.94
C VAL A 191 -2.45 -23.62 -1.58
N LEU A 192 -3.78 -23.71 -1.37
CA LEU A 192 -4.39 -23.38 -0.09
C LEU A 192 -3.93 -24.33 1.03
N GLN A 193 -3.80 -25.62 0.76
CA GLN A 193 -3.30 -26.59 1.73
C GLN A 193 -1.85 -26.29 2.12
N GLU A 194 -1.00 -25.93 1.16
CA GLU A 194 0.38 -25.54 1.40
C GLU A 194 0.45 -24.28 2.28
N LEU A 195 -0.26 -23.20 1.92
CA LEU A 195 -0.34 -21.98 2.72
C LEU A 195 -0.87 -22.24 4.14
N SER A 196 -1.90 -23.07 4.27
CA SER A 196 -2.50 -23.41 5.56
C SER A 196 -1.53 -24.23 6.43
N SER A 197 -0.72 -25.10 5.83
CA SER A 197 0.28 -25.88 6.56
C SER A 197 1.35 -24.97 7.19
N TRP A 198 1.68 -23.86 6.54
CA TRP A 198 2.65 -22.90 7.08
C TRP A 198 2.12 -22.16 8.31
N CYS A 199 0.80 -21.95 8.43
CA CYS A 199 0.23 -21.37 9.64
C CYS A 199 0.42 -22.23 10.88
N LEU A 200 0.59 -23.54 10.70
CA LEU A 200 0.84 -24.52 11.78
C LEU A 200 2.31 -24.57 12.19
N ASN A 201 3.21 -24.06 11.35
CA ASN A 201 4.63 -24.02 11.65
C ASN A 201 4.94 -22.90 12.64
N ASP A 202 6.01 -23.05 13.41
CA ASP A 202 6.51 -22.01 14.29
C ASP A 202 7.19 -20.91 13.48
N LEU A 203 6.38 -19.91 13.11
CA LEU A 203 6.83 -18.76 12.35
C LEU A 203 7.64 -17.84 13.26
N LYS A 204 8.91 -17.60 12.90
CA LYS A 204 9.91 -16.87 13.69
C LYS A 204 9.48 -15.45 14.04
N THR A 205 8.65 -14.79 13.22
CA THR A 205 8.25 -13.41 13.40
C THR A 205 6.74 -13.20 13.28
N LYS A 206 6.21 -12.21 14.02
CA LYS A 206 4.80 -11.81 13.93
C LYS A 206 4.45 -11.27 12.54
N MET A 207 5.41 -10.62 11.88
CA MET A 207 5.25 -10.09 10.52
C MET A 207 5.00 -11.22 9.53
N ASN A 208 5.81 -12.28 9.55
CA ASN A 208 5.64 -13.46 8.70
C ASN A 208 4.32 -14.16 8.99
N ARG A 209 3.92 -14.27 10.26
CA ARG A 209 2.61 -14.81 10.64
C ARG A 209 1.46 -14.04 10.00
N ARG A 210 1.43 -12.71 10.16
CA ARG A 210 0.41 -11.84 9.54
C ARG A 210 0.39 -11.96 8.01
N LYS A 211 1.57 -12.01 7.39
CA LYS A 211 1.73 -12.18 5.94
C LYS A 211 1.04 -13.48 5.48
N ILE A 212 1.32 -14.60 6.13
CA ILE A 212 0.75 -15.91 5.78
C ILE A 212 -0.74 -15.96 6.09
N GLU A 213 -1.19 -15.47 7.25
CA GLU A 213 -2.62 -15.39 7.60
C GLU A 213 -3.42 -14.59 6.56
N THR A 214 -2.86 -13.47 6.09
CA THR A 214 -3.49 -12.65 5.04
C THR A 214 -3.52 -13.39 3.70
N LEU A 215 -2.43 -14.07 3.33
CA LEU A 215 -2.36 -14.90 2.12
C LEU A 215 -3.40 -16.03 2.14
N VAL A 216 -3.53 -16.73 3.25
CA VAL A 216 -4.57 -17.78 3.43
C VAL A 216 -5.96 -17.19 3.28
N THR A 217 -6.24 -16.07 3.93
CA THR A 217 -7.57 -15.40 3.87
C THR A 217 -7.96 -15.04 2.45
N ILE A 218 -7.04 -14.41 1.71
CA ILE A 218 -7.28 -14.03 0.31
C ILE A 218 -7.44 -15.28 -0.57
N HIS A 219 -6.60 -16.28 -0.38
CA HIS A 219 -6.63 -17.47 -1.20
C HIS A 219 -7.87 -18.35 -0.95
N VAL A 220 -8.39 -18.38 0.29
CA VAL A 220 -9.69 -19.00 0.59
C VAL A 220 -10.80 -18.34 -0.23
N HIS A 221 -10.86 -17.01 -0.24
CA HIS A 221 -11.83 -16.27 -1.04
C HIS A 221 -11.65 -16.57 -2.54
N GLN A 222 -10.44 -16.55 -3.05
CA GLN A 222 -10.13 -16.83 -4.45
C GLN A 222 -10.53 -18.27 -4.86
N ARG A 223 -10.28 -19.25 -3.98
CA ARG A 223 -10.71 -20.64 -4.17
C ARG A 223 -12.23 -20.72 -4.26
N ASP A 224 -12.96 -20.09 -3.33
CA ASP A 224 -14.43 -20.12 -3.30
C ASP A 224 -15.03 -19.50 -4.56
N VAL A 225 -14.49 -18.34 -5.01
CA VAL A 225 -14.88 -17.69 -6.26
C VAL A 225 -14.68 -18.64 -7.45
N PHE A 226 -13.53 -19.28 -7.55
CA PHE A 226 -13.26 -20.15 -8.69
C PHE A 226 -14.04 -21.46 -8.63
N GLU A 227 -14.32 -22.00 -7.45
CA GLU A 227 -15.21 -23.16 -7.28
C GLU A 227 -16.64 -22.84 -7.75
N ASP A 228 -17.18 -21.67 -7.43
CA ASP A 228 -18.49 -21.23 -7.91
C ASP A 228 -18.50 -21.08 -9.44
N LEU A 229 -17.46 -20.49 -10.03
CA LEU A 229 -17.30 -20.42 -11.49
C LEU A 229 -17.22 -21.82 -12.13
N ALA A 230 -16.49 -22.75 -11.53
CA ALA A 230 -16.40 -24.12 -12.00
C ALA A 230 -17.74 -24.85 -11.90
N ARG A 231 -18.54 -24.58 -10.87
CA ARG A 231 -19.90 -25.11 -10.70
C ARG A 231 -20.85 -24.55 -11.77
N LEU A 232 -20.82 -23.26 -12.02
CA LEU A 232 -21.59 -22.60 -13.07
C LEU A 232 -21.17 -23.08 -14.46
N HIS A 233 -19.89 -23.26 -14.71
CA HIS A 233 -19.36 -23.81 -15.97
C HIS A 233 -19.96 -25.20 -16.26
N ARG A 234 -20.09 -26.06 -15.26
CA ARG A 234 -20.67 -27.40 -15.40
C ARG A 234 -22.19 -27.37 -15.65
N SER A 235 -22.91 -26.41 -15.05
CA SER A 235 -24.38 -26.32 -15.13
C SER A 235 -24.89 -25.68 -16.41
N ARG A 236 -24.10 -24.81 -17.07
CA ARG A 236 -24.48 -24.09 -18.27
C ARG A 236 -24.23 -24.92 -19.55
N LYS A 237 -25.21 -24.95 -20.44
CA LYS A 237 -25.01 -25.44 -21.81
C LYS A 237 -24.03 -24.51 -22.56
N GLY A 238 -22.85 -25.03 -22.89
CA GLY A 238 -21.76 -24.23 -23.51
C GLY A 238 -20.68 -23.76 -22.54
N GLY A 239 -20.87 -23.93 -21.25
CA GLY A 239 -19.89 -23.56 -20.20
C GLY A 239 -19.82 -22.05 -19.96
N LEU A 240 -18.79 -21.63 -19.24
CA LEU A 240 -18.38 -20.22 -19.05
C LEU A 240 -17.11 -19.97 -19.87
N ASP A 241 -16.92 -18.73 -20.31
CA ASP A 241 -15.66 -18.29 -20.91
C ASP A 241 -15.13 -17.02 -20.21
N ALA A 242 -13.93 -16.59 -20.57
CA ALA A 242 -13.28 -15.42 -19.96
C ALA A 242 -14.01 -14.08 -20.21
N GLY A 243 -14.98 -14.04 -21.14
CA GLY A 243 -15.84 -12.89 -21.41
C GLY A 243 -17.13 -12.86 -20.57
N ASP A 244 -17.44 -13.93 -19.84
CA ASP A 244 -18.65 -13.98 -19.02
C ASP A 244 -18.62 -12.98 -17.89
N PHE A 245 -19.78 -12.35 -17.60
CA PHE A 245 -19.92 -11.37 -16.52
C PHE A 245 -19.54 -11.95 -15.15
N GLU A 246 -19.83 -13.24 -14.91
CA GLU A 246 -19.48 -13.90 -13.64
C GLU A 246 -17.98 -13.92 -13.36
N TRP A 247 -17.14 -13.98 -14.39
CA TRP A 247 -15.70 -13.80 -14.29
C TRP A 247 -15.32 -12.31 -14.26
N LEU A 248 -15.92 -11.51 -15.15
CA LEU A 248 -15.56 -10.10 -15.31
C LEU A 248 -15.84 -9.25 -14.07
N LYS A 249 -16.83 -9.62 -13.26
CA LYS A 249 -17.15 -8.93 -12.00
C LYS A 249 -16.15 -9.20 -10.88
N GLN A 250 -15.29 -10.22 -11.00
CA GLN A 250 -14.31 -10.55 -9.95
C GLN A 250 -13.13 -9.58 -9.95
N ALA A 251 -12.56 -9.34 -8.77
CA ALA A 251 -11.32 -8.57 -8.65
C ALA A 251 -10.15 -9.37 -9.27
N ARG A 252 -9.62 -8.86 -10.35
CA ARG A 252 -8.58 -9.49 -11.16
C ARG A 252 -7.37 -8.58 -11.24
N PHE A 253 -6.19 -9.16 -11.11
CA PHE A 253 -4.93 -8.43 -11.05
C PHE A 253 -4.03 -8.86 -12.20
N TYR A 254 -3.55 -7.91 -12.97
CA TYR A 254 -2.72 -8.15 -14.15
C TYR A 254 -1.44 -7.33 -14.08
N TRP A 255 -0.33 -7.95 -14.40
CA TRP A 255 0.88 -7.23 -14.75
C TRP A 255 0.92 -7.04 -16.27
N ARG A 256 1.02 -5.80 -16.73
CA ARG A 256 1.04 -5.43 -18.15
C ARG A 256 2.37 -4.73 -18.47
N PRO A 257 3.34 -5.45 -19.07
CA PRO A 257 4.65 -4.88 -19.39
C PRO A 257 4.58 -3.84 -20.52
N ASP A 258 3.56 -3.91 -21.37
CA ASP A 258 3.30 -3.05 -22.53
C ASP A 258 2.40 -1.84 -22.24
N ALA A 259 1.77 -1.81 -21.06
CA ALA A 259 1.03 -0.65 -20.60
C ALA A 259 1.97 0.45 -20.09
N LYS A 260 1.46 1.69 -20.00
CA LYS A 260 2.19 2.83 -19.42
C LYS A 260 1.35 3.43 -18.31
N ASP A 261 2.01 3.89 -17.27
CA ASP A 261 1.43 4.71 -16.22
C ASP A 261 2.29 5.96 -15.98
N ASP A 262 1.90 6.80 -15.00
CA ASP A 262 2.60 8.05 -14.66
C ASP A 262 4.05 7.84 -14.21
N HIS A 263 4.45 6.60 -13.89
CA HIS A 263 5.78 6.23 -13.41
C HIS A 263 6.64 5.48 -14.45
N GLY A 264 6.18 5.34 -15.70
CA GLY A 264 6.95 4.78 -16.80
C GLY A 264 6.28 3.58 -17.51
N PRO A 265 7.06 2.79 -18.27
CA PRO A 265 6.56 1.59 -18.93
C PRO A 265 6.12 0.54 -17.90
N SER A 266 5.25 -0.35 -18.29
CA SER A 266 4.59 -1.37 -17.46
C SER A 266 3.56 -0.81 -16.46
N ALA A 267 2.56 -1.59 -16.13
CA ALA A 267 1.54 -1.23 -15.17
C ALA A 267 0.94 -2.46 -14.48
N CYS A 268 0.59 -2.30 -13.20
CA CYS A 268 -0.32 -3.20 -12.52
C CYS A 268 -1.76 -2.72 -12.79
N VAL A 269 -2.56 -3.59 -13.41
CA VAL A 269 -3.95 -3.30 -13.73
C VAL A 269 -4.85 -4.12 -12.83
N VAL A 270 -5.76 -3.43 -12.12
CA VAL A 270 -6.81 -4.06 -11.34
C VAL A 270 -8.12 -3.89 -12.09
N ALA A 271 -8.79 -4.98 -12.38
CA ALA A 271 -10.06 -5.00 -13.07
C ALA A 271 -11.11 -5.77 -12.24
N GLY A 272 -12.35 -5.35 -12.36
CA GLY A 272 -13.50 -5.90 -11.65
C GLY A 272 -14.61 -4.86 -11.59
N CYS A 273 -15.81 -5.25 -11.19
CA CYS A 273 -16.95 -4.35 -10.99
C CYS A 273 -17.17 -4.07 -9.52
#